data_c6c4b853ba0ccfd990a43f070406c499
#
_entry.id   c6c4b853ba0ccfd990a43f070406c499
#
_cell.length_a   1.000
_cell.length_b   1.000
_cell.length_c   1.000
_cell.angle_alpha   90.00
_cell.angle_beta   90.00
_cell.angle_gamma   90.00
#
_symmetry.space_group_name_H-M   'P 1'
#
loop_
_entity.id
_entity.type
_entity.pdbx_description
1 polymer ?
#
loop_
_entity_poly.entity_id
_entity_poly.type
_entity_poly.pdbx_seq_one_letter_code
_entity_poly.pdbx_strand_id
1 'polypeptide(L)'
;VWDASSAQAAQQAGYQALGSSSAAIAAMLGYEDGEEMSFDELFYVVSRIKTVSELPLSVDLEAGYGATTSHTIDNIRRLAHLGVSGINLEDSHVVD
;
A
#
# COMPACT_ATOMS: atom_id res chain seq x y z
N VAL A 1 -5.12 6.30 -3.99
CA VAL A 1 -6.30 5.80 -3.28
C VAL A 1 -5.90 5.35 -1.89
N TRP A 2 -6.84 5.30 -0.97
CA TRP A 2 -6.57 4.99 0.42
C TRP A 2 -7.59 4.02 1.04
N ASP A 3 -8.62 3.69 0.30
CA ASP A 3 -9.61 2.70 0.74
C ASP A 3 -10.42 2.20 -0.45
N ALA A 4 -11.35 1.29 -0.18
CA ALA A 4 -12.18 0.72 -1.22
C ALA A 4 -13.04 1.77 -1.92
N SER A 5 -13.60 2.72 -1.17
CA SER A 5 -14.45 3.77 -1.75
C SER A 5 -13.68 4.66 -2.71
N SER A 6 -12.48 5.09 -2.33
CA SER A 6 -11.67 5.93 -3.22
C SER A 6 -11.22 5.18 -4.45
N ALA A 7 -10.95 3.88 -4.32
CA ALA A 7 -10.59 3.03 -5.46
C ALA A 7 -11.76 2.90 -6.44
N GLN A 8 -12.96 2.68 -5.93
CA GLN A 8 -14.16 2.61 -6.78
C GLN A 8 -14.42 3.94 -7.47
N ALA A 9 -14.29 5.05 -6.75
CA ALA A 9 -14.49 6.37 -7.33
C ALA A 9 -13.48 6.63 -8.45
N ALA A 10 -12.22 6.28 -8.25
CA ALA A 10 -11.20 6.46 -9.28
C ALA A 10 -11.51 5.60 -10.51
N GLN A 11 -11.93 4.36 -10.32
CA GLN A 11 -12.29 3.49 -11.44
C GLN A 11 -13.48 4.04 -12.21
N GLN A 12 -14.50 4.51 -11.51
CA GLN A 12 -15.69 5.10 -12.15
C GLN A 12 -15.36 6.40 -12.88
N ALA A 13 -14.36 7.13 -12.42
CA ALA A 13 -13.91 8.35 -13.08
C ALA A 13 -13.05 8.08 -14.32
N GLY A 14 -12.74 6.82 -14.61
CA GLY A 14 -12.05 6.45 -15.84
C GLY A 14 -10.54 6.31 -15.72
N TYR A 15 -10.00 6.28 -14.52
CA TYR A 15 -8.57 6.01 -14.33
C TYR A 15 -8.24 4.59 -14.79
N GLN A 16 -7.06 4.43 -15.35
CA GLN A 16 -6.63 3.14 -15.89
C GLN A 16 -5.68 2.40 -14.96
N ALA A 17 -5.23 3.04 -13.90
CA ALA A 17 -4.36 2.46 -12.89
C ALA A 17 -4.54 3.22 -11.59
N LEU A 18 -4.19 2.58 -10.49
CA LEU A 18 -4.33 3.15 -9.16
C LEU A 18 -2.98 3.17 -8.45
N GLY A 19 -2.79 4.13 -7.57
CA GLY A 19 -1.67 4.15 -6.64
C GLY A 19 -2.18 4.33 -5.23
N SER A 20 -1.68 3.56 -4.28
CA SER A 20 -2.02 3.76 -2.89
C SER A 20 -1.12 4.83 -2.27
N SER A 21 -1.65 5.52 -1.27
CA SER A 21 -0.89 6.48 -0.49
C SER A 21 -0.84 5.99 0.95
N SER A 22 0.35 5.61 1.41
CA SER A 22 0.51 5.15 2.79
C SER A 22 0.17 6.25 3.79
N ALA A 23 0.55 7.49 3.48
CA ALA A 23 0.22 8.62 4.35
C ALA A 23 -1.31 8.80 4.47
N ALA A 24 -2.02 8.71 3.35
CA ALA A 24 -3.48 8.84 3.36
C ALA A 24 -4.15 7.66 4.05
N ILE A 25 -3.64 6.45 3.86
CA ILE A 25 -4.15 5.27 4.55
C ILE A 25 -3.94 5.41 6.05
N ALA A 26 -2.76 5.81 6.47
CA ALA A 26 -2.46 6.00 7.89
C ALA A 26 -3.36 7.06 8.49
N ALA A 27 -3.58 8.17 7.80
CA ALA A 27 -4.46 9.23 8.27
C ALA A 27 -5.90 8.73 8.39
N MET A 28 -6.37 7.94 7.43
CA MET A 28 -7.70 7.36 7.47
C MET A 28 -7.88 6.44 8.66
N LEU A 29 -6.83 5.73 9.05
CA LEU A 29 -6.85 4.84 10.22
C LEU A 29 -6.59 5.58 11.53
N GLY A 30 -6.29 6.87 11.48
CA GLY A 30 -6.07 7.68 12.68
C GLY A 30 -4.62 7.79 13.13
N TYR A 31 -3.68 7.39 12.30
CA TYR A 31 -2.25 7.49 12.63
C TYR A 31 -1.65 8.79 12.13
N GLU A 32 -0.57 9.19 12.77
CA GLU A 32 0.29 10.21 12.21
C GLU A 32 1.22 9.57 11.18
N ASP A 33 1.77 10.37 10.28
CA ASP A 33 2.72 9.90 9.29
C ASP A 33 3.98 9.35 9.97
N GLY A 34 4.69 8.46 9.31
CA GLY A 34 5.95 7.93 9.83
C GLY A 34 5.90 6.48 10.28
N GLU A 35 5.07 5.67 9.68
CA GLU A 35 5.06 4.20 9.86
C GLU A 35 4.60 3.73 11.26
N GLU A 36 3.71 4.48 11.89
CA GLU A 36 3.04 3.95 13.07
C GLU A 36 2.04 2.86 12.69
N MET A 37 1.57 2.91 11.45
CA MET A 37 0.69 1.89 10.90
C MET A 37 1.48 0.59 10.67
N SER A 38 0.92 -0.53 11.05
CA SER A 38 1.56 -1.83 10.82
C SER A 38 1.42 -2.26 9.36
N PHE A 39 2.29 -3.17 8.93
CA PHE A 39 2.14 -3.76 7.60
C PHE A 39 0.83 -4.51 7.47
N ASP A 40 0.38 -5.20 8.51
CA ASP A 40 -0.88 -5.95 8.45
C ASP A 40 -2.06 -5.03 8.21
N GLU A 41 -2.05 -3.83 8.78
CA GLU A 41 -3.10 -2.85 8.51
C GLU A 41 -3.05 -2.37 7.06
N LEU A 42 -1.86 -2.06 6.56
CA LEU A 42 -1.69 -1.70 5.15
C LEU A 42 -2.16 -2.83 4.23
N PHE A 43 -1.75 -4.05 4.54
CA PHE A 43 -2.12 -5.23 3.76
C PHE A 43 -3.64 -5.40 3.70
N TYR A 44 -4.31 -5.21 4.83
CA TYR A 44 -5.76 -5.31 4.86
C TYR A 44 -6.42 -4.29 3.94
N VAL A 45 -5.99 -3.03 4.01
CA VAL A 45 -6.57 -1.97 3.17
C VAL A 45 -6.31 -2.27 1.70
N VAL A 46 -5.09 -2.68 1.35
CA VAL A 46 -4.75 -3.03 -0.03
C VAL A 46 -5.60 -4.20 -0.52
N SER A 47 -5.84 -5.20 0.33
CA SER A 47 -6.68 -6.33 -0.04
C SER A 47 -8.12 -5.89 -0.33
N ARG A 48 -8.64 -4.93 0.44
CA ARG A 48 -9.98 -4.39 0.19
C ARG A 48 -10.04 -3.61 -1.12
N ILE A 49 -9.00 -2.85 -1.42
CA ILE A 49 -8.91 -2.14 -2.70
C ILE A 49 -8.93 -3.13 -3.86
N LYS A 50 -8.14 -4.19 -3.77
CA LYS A 50 -8.10 -5.22 -4.82
C LYS A 50 -9.42 -5.98 -4.96
N THR A 51 -10.22 -6.04 -3.90
CA THR A 51 -11.52 -6.68 -3.95
C THR A 51 -12.51 -5.91 -4.81
N VAL A 52 -12.42 -4.58 -4.82
CA VAL A 52 -13.41 -3.73 -5.50
C VAL A 52 -12.92 -3.20 -6.85
N SER A 53 -11.66 -3.40 -7.19
CA SER A 53 -11.10 -2.89 -8.45
C SER A 53 -10.14 -3.88 -9.05
N GLU A 54 -10.24 -4.08 -10.36
CA GLU A 54 -9.30 -4.92 -11.11
C GLU A 54 -8.19 -4.09 -11.77
N LEU A 55 -8.19 -2.78 -11.55
CA LEU A 55 -7.16 -1.93 -12.13
C LEU A 55 -5.77 -2.26 -11.58
N PRO A 56 -4.72 -2.08 -12.39
CA PRO A 56 -3.37 -2.21 -11.86
C PRO A 56 -3.18 -1.29 -10.66
N LEU A 57 -2.57 -1.81 -9.60
CA LEU A 57 -2.37 -1.07 -8.36
C LEU A 57 -0.89 -1.07 -8.00
N SER A 58 -0.33 0.12 -7.82
CA SER A 58 0.99 0.31 -7.22
C SER A 58 0.81 0.64 -5.74
N VAL A 59 1.62 0.03 -4.90
CA VAL A 59 1.55 0.23 -3.45
C VAL A 59 2.78 0.99 -2.97
N ASP A 60 2.55 2.07 -2.24
CA ASP A 60 3.62 2.80 -1.56
C ASP A 60 3.93 2.06 -0.26
N LEU A 61 5.10 1.44 -0.20
CA LEU A 61 5.51 0.62 0.93
C LEU A 61 6.45 1.36 1.88
N GLU A 62 6.73 2.62 1.62
CA GLU A 62 7.64 3.44 2.41
C GLU A 62 8.98 2.73 2.60
N ALA A 63 9.41 2.48 3.85
CA ALA A 63 10.69 1.79 4.11
C ALA A 63 10.53 0.27 4.17
N GLY A 64 9.34 -0.27 3.87
CA GLY A 64 9.12 -1.71 3.77
C GLY A 64 8.39 -2.34 4.94
N TYR A 65 8.18 -1.58 6.02
CA TYR A 65 7.48 -2.05 7.23
C TYR A 65 8.12 -3.26 7.89
N GLY A 66 9.39 -3.49 7.62
CA GLY A 66 10.09 -4.63 8.18
C GLY A 66 11.29 -4.18 9.00
N ALA A 67 11.54 -4.88 10.11
CA ALA A 67 12.72 -4.62 10.94
C ALA A 67 14.02 -5.07 10.26
N THR A 68 13.91 -5.99 9.30
CA THR A 68 15.05 -6.55 8.58
C THR A 68 14.73 -6.62 7.10
N THR A 69 15.77 -6.83 6.29
CA THR A 69 15.59 -7.05 4.86
C THR A 69 14.70 -8.26 4.58
N SER A 70 14.83 -9.32 5.38
CA SER A 70 13.99 -10.51 5.22
C SER A 70 12.52 -10.19 5.44
N HIS A 71 12.20 -9.40 6.44
CA HIS A 71 10.81 -8.99 6.69
C HIS A 71 10.26 -8.15 5.55
N THR A 72 11.08 -7.23 5.01
CA THR A 72 10.67 -6.41 3.88
C THR A 72 10.38 -7.28 2.66
N ILE A 73 11.23 -8.27 2.39
CA ILE A 73 11.01 -9.20 1.27
C ILE A 73 9.72 -9.98 1.47
N ASP A 74 9.45 -10.46 2.67
CA ASP A 74 8.21 -11.18 2.95
C ASP A 74 7.00 -10.30 2.74
N ASN A 75 7.06 -9.04 3.15
CA ASN A 75 5.98 -8.08 2.93
C ASN A 75 5.73 -7.87 1.44
N ILE A 76 6.78 -7.74 0.66
CA ILE A 76 6.65 -7.60 -0.79
C ILE A 76 6.00 -8.85 -1.40
N ARG A 77 6.40 -10.03 -0.95
CA ARG A 77 5.80 -11.28 -1.44
C ARG A 77 4.32 -11.36 -1.12
N ARG A 78 3.92 -10.96 0.08
CA ARG A 78 2.51 -10.96 0.46
C ARG A 78 1.70 -10.05 -0.45
N LEU A 79 2.22 -8.87 -0.76
CA LEU A 79 1.54 -7.95 -1.68
C LEU A 79 1.49 -8.53 -3.09
N ALA A 80 2.55 -9.19 -3.54
CA ALA A 80 2.56 -9.81 -4.86
C ALA A 80 1.47 -10.88 -4.98
N HIS A 81 1.20 -11.61 -3.92
CA HIS A 81 0.12 -12.60 -3.91
C HIS A 81 -1.26 -11.97 -4.03
N LEU A 82 -1.42 -10.72 -3.65
CA LEU A 82 -2.67 -9.99 -3.86
C LEU A 82 -2.83 -9.52 -5.31
N GLY A 83 -1.77 -9.60 -6.10
CA GLY A 83 -1.83 -9.15 -7.48
C GLY A 83 -1.53 -7.68 -7.69
N VAL A 84 -0.81 -7.04 -6.76
CA VAL A 84 -0.36 -5.66 -6.99
C VAL A 84 0.63 -5.64 -8.15
N SER A 85 0.60 -4.56 -8.93
CA SER A 85 1.38 -4.43 -10.15
C SER A 85 2.75 -3.78 -9.92
N GLY A 86 2.91 -3.06 -8.83
CA GLY A 86 4.16 -2.39 -8.55
C GLY A 86 4.25 -1.96 -7.10
N ILE A 87 5.45 -1.68 -6.66
CA ILE A 87 5.72 -1.27 -5.28
C ILE A 87 6.72 -0.12 -5.34
N ASN A 88 6.41 0.95 -4.60
CA ASN A 88 7.35 2.03 -4.36
C ASN A 88 7.96 1.82 -2.98
N LEU A 89 9.27 1.73 -2.94
CA LEU A 89 10.00 1.50 -1.72
C LEU A 89 10.99 2.65 -1.52
N GLU A 90 10.89 3.33 -0.39
CA GLU A 90 11.87 4.35 -0.04
C GLU A 90 13.04 3.70 0.65
N ASP A 91 14.23 4.07 0.25
CA ASP A 91 15.45 3.55 0.86
C ASP A 91 16.17 4.58 1.71
N SER A 92 15.52 5.68 2.03
CA SER A 92 16.13 6.76 2.81
C SER A 92 16.52 6.34 4.21
N HIS A 93 15.93 5.27 4.72
CA HIS A 93 16.25 4.74 6.04
C HIS A 93 17.41 3.75 6.01
N VAL A 94 17.82 3.34 4.84
CA VAL A 94 18.82 2.28 4.68
C VAL A 94 20.23 2.82 4.92
N VAL A 95 20.38 4.11 4.80
CA VAL A 95 21.69 4.76 4.91
C VAL A 95 22.21 4.78 6.32
N ASP A 96 21.37 4.55 7.27
CA ASP A 96 21.76 4.55 8.69
C ASP A 96 22.14 3.14 9.19
#